data_63e309a08989ab978dea54742ad96704
#
_entry.id   63e309a08989ab978dea54742ad96704
#
_cell.length_a   1.000
_cell.length_b   1.000
_cell.length_c   1.000
_cell.angle_alpha   90.00
_cell.angle_beta   90.00
_cell.angle_gamma   90.00
#
_symmetry.space_group_name_H-M   'P 1'
#
loop_
_entity.id
_entity.type
_entity.pdbx_description
1 polymer ?
#
loop_
_entity_poly.entity_id
_entity_poly.type
_entity_poly.pdbx_seq_one_letter_code
_entity_poly.pdbx_strand_id
1 'polypeptide(L)'
;LGDVYKRQLVEKYLASVVPIGDNYFSALNSAVFSDGSFCYIPKDVKCPMELSTYFRINNEESGQFERTLIIAEERSSVVYLEGCTAPQFSSNQLHAAVVEIIALEDAVVKYSTVQNWYAGDKNGIGGVYNFVTKRGMCSGKNARISWTQVETGSSITWKYPSCVLAGENSLGEFFSVALTNNKQQADTGTKMLHLAPRTRSRIISKGISAGDSINTYRGLVKIGPKASKTYNYSQCDSLLIGKTSSANTFPYIEAQNSYTKIEHEASTSRIAEEQLFYLLQRGIETEEALSLMVTGFCKEVFNELPLEFASEADRLLSLKLEGCVG
;
A
#
# COMPACT_ATOMS: atom_id res chain seq x y z
N LEU A 1 15.77 32.33 -1.84
CA LEU A 1 15.18 32.26 -0.48
C LEU A 1 14.34 30.96 -0.29
N GLY A 2 13.56 30.54 -1.29
CA GLY A 2 12.78 29.30 -1.20
C GLY A 2 13.63 28.05 -0.99
N ASP A 3 14.80 27.97 -1.57
CA ASP A 3 15.66 26.79 -1.49
C ASP A 3 16.33 26.63 -0.11
N VAL A 4 16.66 27.72 0.57
CA VAL A 4 17.25 27.67 1.93
C VAL A 4 16.22 27.17 2.94
N TYR A 5 14.99 27.67 2.88
CA TYR A 5 13.92 27.21 3.78
C TYR A 5 13.55 25.75 3.54
N LYS A 6 13.44 25.33 2.29
CA LYS A 6 13.18 23.93 1.91
C LYS A 6 14.31 23.00 2.38
N ARG A 7 15.57 23.43 2.28
CA ARG A 7 16.72 22.67 2.80
C ARG A 7 16.60 22.40 4.30
N GLN A 8 16.26 23.42 5.09
CA GLN A 8 16.06 23.27 6.54
C GLN A 8 14.94 22.25 6.88
N LEU A 9 13.86 22.24 6.10
CA LEU A 9 12.79 21.26 6.27
C LEU A 9 13.26 19.84 5.93
N VAL A 10 14.01 19.68 4.84
CA VAL A 10 14.57 18.38 4.47
C VAL A 10 15.54 17.89 5.54
N GLU A 11 16.46 18.73 6.00
CA GLU A 11 17.42 18.40 7.07
C GLU A 11 16.72 17.99 8.38
N LYS A 12 15.58 18.61 8.69
CA LYS A 12 14.82 18.32 9.90
C LYS A 12 14.03 17.00 9.81
N TYR A 13 13.44 16.71 8.65
CA TYR A 13 12.42 15.66 8.54
C TYR A 13 12.88 14.44 7.75
N LEU A 14 13.84 14.54 6.84
CA LEU A 14 14.34 13.39 6.08
C LEU A 14 14.99 12.37 7.01
N ALA A 15 14.65 11.12 6.84
CA ALA A 15 15.06 10.00 7.69
C ALA A 15 14.58 10.10 9.17
N SER A 16 13.62 10.97 9.47
CA SER A 16 13.06 11.10 10.82
C SER A 16 11.98 10.06 11.12
N VAL A 17 11.27 9.60 10.10
CA VAL A 17 10.18 8.61 10.21
C VAL A 17 10.63 7.23 9.71
N VAL A 18 11.48 7.19 8.69
CA VAL A 18 12.19 5.99 8.24
C VAL A 18 13.69 6.19 8.46
N PRO A 19 14.22 5.86 9.65
CA PRO A 19 15.65 5.98 9.91
C PRO A 19 16.44 5.00 9.02
N ILE A 20 17.72 5.29 8.79
CA ILE A 20 18.62 4.47 7.97
C ILE A 20 18.62 3.00 8.42
N GLY A 21 18.56 2.76 9.72
CA GLY A 21 18.56 1.41 10.31
C GLY A 21 17.18 0.74 10.43
N ASP A 22 16.11 1.26 9.81
CA ASP A 22 14.76 0.68 9.93
C ASP A 22 14.71 -0.77 9.40
N ASN A 23 15.30 -0.99 8.25
CA ASN A 23 15.46 -2.31 7.65
C ASN A 23 16.57 -2.29 6.58
N TYR A 24 16.90 -3.46 6.05
CA TYR A 24 17.96 -3.63 5.05
C TYR A 24 17.75 -2.76 3.80
N PHE A 25 16.53 -2.70 3.26
CA PHE A 25 16.23 -1.95 2.04
C PHE A 25 16.16 -0.44 2.26
N SER A 26 15.78 0.02 3.45
CA SER A 26 15.87 1.44 3.79
C SER A 26 17.32 1.88 3.98
N ALA A 27 18.19 1.02 4.49
CA ALA A 27 19.62 1.28 4.55
C ALA A 27 20.23 1.37 3.15
N LEU A 28 19.90 0.42 2.28
CA LEU A 28 20.33 0.43 0.87
C LEU A 28 19.83 1.69 0.15
N ASN A 29 18.53 1.99 0.25
CA ASN A 29 17.96 3.21 -0.33
C ASN A 29 18.71 4.46 0.16
N SER A 30 18.96 4.57 1.45
CA SER A 30 19.64 5.74 2.04
C SER A 30 21.08 5.92 1.53
N ALA A 31 21.75 4.83 1.11
CA ALA A 31 23.09 4.86 0.57
C ALA A 31 23.14 5.29 -0.91
N VAL A 32 22.08 4.96 -1.70
CA VAL A 32 22.16 5.05 -3.17
C VAL A 32 21.02 5.81 -3.83
N PHE A 33 20.02 6.32 -3.08
CA PHE A 33 18.94 7.08 -3.70
C PHE A 33 19.49 8.35 -4.39
N SER A 34 19.06 8.59 -5.61
CA SER A 34 19.48 9.74 -6.42
C SER A 34 18.30 10.59 -6.88
N ASP A 35 17.07 10.11 -6.61
CA ASP A 35 15.84 10.76 -7.05
C ASP A 35 14.76 10.66 -5.96
N GLY A 36 13.70 11.43 -6.11
CA GLY A 36 12.60 11.43 -5.17
C GLY A 36 11.64 12.58 -5.34
N SER A 37 10.66 12.64 -4.45
CA SER A 37 9.68 13.70 -4.43
C SER A 37 9.69 14.40 -3.08
N PHE A 38 9.66 15.74 -3.10
CA PHE A 38 9.49 16.57 -1.91
C PHE A 38 8.18 17.36 -2.02
N CYS A 39 7.25 17.07 -1.12
CA CYS A 39 5.95 17.73 -1.06
C CYS A 39 5.78 18.43 0.30
N TYR A 40 5.63 19.73 0.27
CA TYR A 40 5.40 20.53 1.47
C TYR A 40 4.09 21.30 1.32
N ILE A 41 3.15 21.05 2.25
CA ILE A 41 1.86 21.75 2.30
C ILE A 41 1.90 22.70 3.48
N PRO A 42 1.88 24.02 3.23
CA PRO A 42 1.91 25.02 4.27
C PRO A 42 0.70 24.97 5.21
N LYS A 43 0.85 25.53 6.37
CA LYS A 43 -0.22 25.70 7.37
C LYS A 43 -1.46 26.35 6.74
N ASP A 44 -2.65 25.83 7.13
CA ASP A 44 -3.96 26.30 6.69
C ASP A 44 -4.24 26.13 5.17
N VAL A 45 -3.35 25.46 4.42
CA VAL A 45 -3.53 25.22 2.99
C VAL A 45 -4.22 23.88 2.74
N LYS A 46 -5.34 23.92 2.05
CA LYS A 46 -5.96 22.73 1.46
C LYS A 46 -5.55 22.67 -0.01
N CYS A 47 -4.80 21.65 -0.39
CA CYS A 47 -4.38 21.50 -1.78
C CYS A 47 -5.61 21.40 -2.69
N PRO A 48 -5.78 22.30 -3.67
CA PRO A 48 -7.02 22.39 -4.43
C PRO A 48 -7.16 21.28 -5.48
N MET A 49 -6.08 20.57 -5.76
CA MET A 49 -6.02 19.46 -6.72
C MET A 49 -5.19 18.31 -6.17
N GLU A 50 -5.36 17.17 -6.76
CA GLU A 50 -4.53 16.01 -6.49
C GLU A 50 -3.12 16.21 -7.07
N LEU A 51 -2.10 15.86 -6.29
CA LEU A 51 -0.72 15.87 -6.76
C LEU A 51 -0.36 14.47 -7.21
N SER A 52 0.36 14.34 -8.32
CA SER A 52 0.80 13.05 -8.81
C SER A 52 2.27 13.04 -9.16
N THR A 53 2.93 11.91 -8.86
CA THR A 53 4.30 11.60 -9.28
C THR A 53 4.30 10.26 -9.98
N TYR A 54 5.07 10.16 -11.04
CA TYR A 54 5.18 8.93 -11.80
C TYR A 54 6.63 8.53 -11.96
N PHE A 55 6.99 7.35 -11.45
CA PHE A 55 8.32 6.78 -11.54
C PHE A 55 8.37 5.65 -12.57
N ARG A 56 9.40 5.65 -13.40
CA ARG A 56 9.59 4.63 -14.42
C ARG A 56 11.05 4.17 -14.48
N ILE A 57 11.25 2.87 -14.39
CA ILE A 57 12.56 2.26 -14.66
C ILE A 57 12.80 2.29 -16.17
N ASN A 58 13.91 2.87 -16.62
CA ASN A 58 14.21 3.04 -18.03
C ASN A 58 15.37 2.15 -18.55
N ASN A 59 16.21 1.65 -17.65
CA ASN A 59 17.42 0.89 -18.02
C ASN A 59 17.35 -0.55 -17.50
N GLU A 60 17.75 -1.51 -18.33
CA GLU A 60 17.70 -2.94 -18.00
C GLU A 60 18.63 -3.34 -16.84
N GLU A 61 19.80 -2.74 -16.72
CA GLU A 61 20.81 -3.07 -15.70
C GLU A 61 20.78 -2.14 -14.49
N SER A 62 19.69 -1.38 -14.29
CA SER A 62 19.57 -0.42 -13.19
C SER A 62 18.47 -0.80 -12.20
N GLY A 63 18.74 -0.57 -10.92
CA GLY A 63 17.69 -0.51 -9.90
C GLY A 63 17.09 0.89 -9.82
N GLN A 64 15.91 1.01 -9.23
CA GLN A 64 15.29 2.29 -8.92
C GLN A 64 15.23 2.48 -7.40
N PHE A 65 15.81 3.59 -6.95
CA PHE A 65 15.92 3.94 -5.54
C PHE A 65 15.46 5.38 -5.35
N GLU A 66 14.20 5.57 -5.07
CA GLU A 66 13.64 6.89 -4.80
C GLU A 66 13.28 7.08 -3.33
N ARG A 67 13.28 8.34 -2.89
CA ARG A 67 12.88 8.72 -1.55
C ARG A 67 11.91 9.89 -1.58
N THR A 68 10.68 9.65 -1.16
CA THR A 68 9.62 10.66 -1.10
C THR A 68 9.44 11.17 0.32
N LEU A 69 9.38 12.49 0.49
CA LEU A 69 9.11 13.16 1.75
C LEU A 69 7.90 14.08 1.60
N ILE A 70 6.85 13.84 2.38
CA ILE A 70 5.64 14.66 2.42
C ILE A 70 5.49 15.26 3.82
N ILE A 71 5.38 16.58 3.90
CA ILE A 71 5.16 17.31 5.14
C ILE A 71 3.85 18.10 4.99
N ALA A 72 2.86 17.77 5.82
CA ALA A 72 1.60 18.48 5.92
C ALA A 72 1.57 19.26 7.23
N GLU A 73 1.64 20.58 7.11
CA GLU A 73 1.60 21.50 8.25
C GLU A 73 0.20 21.55 8.88
N GLU A 74 0.04 22.29 9.97
CA GLU A 74 -1.18 22.38 10.73
C GLU A 74 -2.40 22.78 9.87
N ARG A 75 -3.51 22.07 9.99
CA ARG A 75 -4.79 22.30 9.27
C ARG A 75 -4.68 22.27 7.76
N SER A 76 -3.65 21.62 7.25
CA SER A 76 -3.43 21.43 5.82
C SER A 76 -4.01 20.12 5.32
N SER A 77 -4.23 19.99 4.01
CA SER A 77 -4.64 18.73 3.42
C SER A 77 -4.10 18.53 2.02
N VAL A 78 -3.78 17.27 1.69
CA VAL A 78 -3.31 16.87 0.37
C VAL A 78 -3.78 15.46 0.02
N VAL A 79 -4.11 15.28 -1.25
CA VAL A 79 -4.25 13.97 -1.90
C VAL A 79 -3.03 13.80 -2.80
N TYR A 80 -2.24 12.77 -2.56
CA TYR A 80 -1.02 12.48 -3.29
C TYR A 80 -1.09 11.11 -3.95
N LEU A 81 -0.78 11.06 -5.23
CA LEU A 81 -0.86 9.87 -6.06
C LEU A 81 0.53 9.50 -6.55
N GLU A 82 0.89 8.23 -6.49
CA GLU A 82 2.14 7.72 -7.02
C GLU A 82 1.87 6.55 -7.95
N GLY A 83 2.33 6.66 -9.18
CA GLY A 83 2.34 5.60 -10.16
C GLY A 83 3.76 5.10 -10.39
N CYS A 84 3.94 3.78 -10.45
CA CYS A 84 5.22 3.17 -10.76
C CYS A 84 5.07 2.09 -11.81
N THR A 85 5.96 2.09 -12.82
CA THR A 85 6.00 1.05 -13.85
C THR A 85 7.43 0.69 -14.24
N ALA A 86 7.59 -0.51 -14.78
CA ALA A 86 8.81 -0.94 -15.48
C ALA A 86 8.45 -1.60 -16.79
N PRO A 87 9.27 -1.42 -17.86
CA PRO A 87 9.19 -2.22 -19.07
C PRO A 87 9.56 -3.68 -18.79
N GLN A 88 9.33 -4.52 -19.80
CA GLN A 88 9.75 -5.92 -19.76
C GLN A 88 11.24 -6.00 -20.12
N PHE A 89 12.04 -6.53 -19.21
CA PHE A 89 13.45 -6.80 -19.42
C PHE A 89 13.77 -8.28 -19.20
N SER A 90 14.89 -8.74 -19.74
CA SER A 90 15.36 -10.13 -19.60
C SER A 90 15.99 -10.42 -18.24
N SER A 91 16.44 -9.38 -17.52
CA SER A 91 17.05 -9.47 -16.21
C SER A 91 16.09 -9.01 -15.10
N ASN A 92 16.30 -9.52 -13.91
CA ASN A 92 15.56 -9.06 -12.73
C ASN A 92 15.98 -7.64 -12.36
N GLN A 93 15.03 -6.83 -11.95
CA GLN A 93 15.26 -5.45 -11.52
C GLN A 93 14.85 -5.25 -10.08
N LEU A 94 15.59 -4.41 -9.36
CA LEU A 94 15.29 -4.03 -7.98
C LEU A 94 14.67 -2.63 -7.94
N HIS A 95 13.48 -2.56 -7.37
CA HIS A 95 12.87 -1.31 -6.94
C HIS A 95 12.87 -1.27 -5.41
N ALA A 96 13.59 -0.32 -4.82
CA ALA A 96 13.63 -0.14 -3.37
C ALA A 96 13.37 1.33 -3.02
N ALA A 97 12.11 1.64 -2.70
CA ALA A 97 11.66 2.99 -2.40
C ALA A 97 11.45 3.22 -0.91
N VAL A 98 11.58 4.48 -0.52
CA VAL A 98 11.23 4.95 0.82
C VAL A 98 10.25 6.12 0.73
N VAL A 99 9.17 6.07 1.51
CA VAL A 99 8.21 7.16 1.63
C VAL A 99 8.03 7.53 3.09
N GLU A 100 8.21 8.81 3.39
CA GLU A 100 8.03 9.40 4.70
C GLU A 100 6.93 10.46 4.66
N ILE A 101 5.94 10.36 5.56
CA ILE A 101 4.86 11.33 5.69
C ILE A 101 4.84 11.84 7.12
N ILE A 102 4.82 13.17 7.27
CA ILE A 102 4.61 13.84 8.55
C ILE A 102 3.32 14.66 8.47
N ALA A 103 2.37 14.36 9.33
CA ALA A 103 1.12 15.11 9.47
C ALA A 103 1.10 15.80 10.84
N LEU A 104 1.02 17.13 10.83
CA LEU A 104 0.92 17.96 12.03
C LEU A 104 -0.53 18.09 12.49
N GLU A 105 -0.83 19.02 13.42
CA GLU A 105 -2.17 19.15 14.02
C GLU A 105 -3.25 19.42 12.96
N ASP A 106 -4.35 18.65 13.02
CA ASP A 106 -5.49 18.70 12.08
C ASP A 106 -5.10 18.51 10.60
N ALA A 107 -3.89 18.05 10.31
CA ALA A 107 -3.47 17.78 8.94
C ALA A 107 -4.05 16.46 8.42
N VAL A 108 -4.36 16.43 7.11
CA VAL A 108 -4.91 15.26 6.42
C VAL A 108 -4.08 14.94 5.19
N VAL A 109 -3.51 13.74 5.16
CA VAL A 109 -2.77 13.24 4.00
C VAL A 109 -3.40 11.95 3.51
N LYS A 110 -3.87 11.94 2.26
CA LYS A 110 -4.28 10.74 1.54
C LYS A 110 -3.20 10.41 0.52
N TYR A 111 -2.61 9.24 0.65
CA TYR A 111 -1.54 8.78 -0.24
C TYR A 111 -1.97 7.49 -0.93
N SER A 112 -2.04 7.53 -2.25
CA SER A 112 -2.48 6.40 -3.05
C SER A 112 -1.39 5.95 -4.01
N THR A 113 -1.26 4.62 -4.21
CA THR A 113 -0.37 4.04 -5.22
C THR A 113 -1.10 3.03 -6.07
N VAL A 114 -0.87 3.10 -7.39
CA VAL A 114 -1.22 2.05 -8.33
C VAL A 114 0.08 1.60 -9.00
N GLN A 115 0.45 0.35 -8.79
CA GLN A 115 1.70 -0.22 -9.29
C GLN A 115 1.43 -1.31 -10.32
N ASN A 116 2.06 -1.16 -11.49
CA ASN A 116 1.99 -2.09 -12.60
C ASN A 116 3.40 -2.48 -13.04
N TRP A 117 3.93 -3.52 -12.41
CA TRP A 117 5.26 -4.02 -12.68
C TRP A 117 5.24 -5.19 -13.67
N TYR A 118 6.41 -5.56 -14.16
CA TYR A 118 6.63 -6.78 -14.94
C TYR A 118 6.94 -7.96 -14.01
N ALA A 119 6.20 -9.05 -14.18
CA ALA A 119 6.26 -10.23 -13.31
C ALA A 119 7.42 -11.20 -13.63
N GLY A 120 8.08 -11.00 -14.75
CA GLY A 120 8.94 -12.01 -15.37
C GLY A 120 8.19 -12.84 -16.43
N ASP A 121 8.93 -13.71 -17.10
CA ASP A 121 8.39 -14.65 -18.07
C ASP A 121 7.60 -15.79 -17.40
N LYS A 122 7.11 -16.76 -18.19
CA LYS A 122 6.39 -17.94 -17.68
C LYS A 122 7.20 -18.80 -16.69
N ASN A 123 8.54 -18.68 -16.72
CA ASN A 123 9.45 -19.37 -15.83
C ASN A 123 9.76 -18.54 -14.56
N GLY A 124 9.31 -17.29 -14.51
CA GLY A 124 9.58 -16.34 -13.43
C GLY A 124 10.90 -15.58 -13.58
N ILE A 125 11.47 -15.51 -14.80
CA ILE A 125 12.74 -14.83 -15.08
C ILE A 125 12.47 -13.40 -15.55
N GLY A 126 13.29 -12.43 -15.09
CA GLY A 126 13.28 -11.03 -15.55
C GLY A 126 12.23 -10.14 -14.86
N GLY A 127 11.62 -10.57 -13.79
CA GLY A 127 10.61 -9.79 -13.06
C GLY A 127 11.19 -8.75 -12.09
N VAL A 128 10.35 -7.79 -11.69
CA VAL A 128 10.71 -6.74 -10.74
C VAL A 128 10.61 -7.26 -9.30
N TYR A 129 11.63 -7.01 -8.49
CA TYR A 129 11.61 -7.14 -7.04
C TYR A 129 11.26 -5.78 -6.43
N ASN A 130 10.09 -5.69 -5.83
CA ASN A 130 9.50 -4.45 -5.35
C ASN A 130 9.52 -4.40 -3.81
N PHE A 131 10.53 -3.74 -3.25
CA PHE A 131 10.74 -3.61 -1.82
C PHE A 131 10.56 -2.17 -1.37
N VAL A 132 9.44 -1.86 -0.71
CA VAL A 132 9.07 -0.49 -0.39
C VAL A 132 8.84 -0.31 1.11
N THR A 133 9.49 0.68 1.68
CA THR A 133 9.31 1.09 3.07
C THR A 133 8.54 2.40 3.13
N LYS A 134 7.31 2.37 3.66
CA LYS A 134 6.45 3.56 3.83
C LYS A 134 6.14 3.76 5.30
N ARG A 135 6.34 4.97 5.83
CA ARG A 135 6.02 5.33 7.20
C ARG A 135 5.31 6.68 7.26
N GLY A 136 4.20 6.74 7.97
CA GLY A 136 3.49 7.96 8.27
C GLY A 136 3.51 8.25 9.77
N MET A 137 3.82 9.48 10.13
CA MET A 137 3.80 10.00 11.50
C MET A 137 2.66 11.00 11.65
N CYS A 138 1.60 10.62 12.36
CA CYS A 138 0.58 11.54 12.85
C CYS A 138 1.09 12.16 14.15
N SER A 139 1.89 13.23 14.03
CA SER A 139 2.54 13.86 15.17
C SER A 139 1.64 14.87 15.91
N GLY A 140 0.68 15.47 15.20
CA GLY A 140 -0.26 16.44 15.76
C GLY A 140 -1.58 15.81 16.19
N LYS A 141 -2.32 16.55 17.04
CA LYS A 141 -3.69 16.20 17.43
C LYS A 141 -4.59 16.17 16.20
N ASN A 142 -5.53 15.20 16.14
CA ASN A 142 -6.47 14.98 15.04
C ASN A 142 -5.81 14.73 13.66
N ALA A 143 -4.48 14.56 13.58
CA ALA A 143 -3.80 14.27 12.32
C ALA A 143 -4.31 12.97 11.69
N ARG A 144 -4.38 12.93 10.36
CA ARG A 144 -4.88 11.78 9.61
C ARG A 144 -3.96 11.41 8.47
N ILE A 145 -3.64 10.12 8.38
CA ILE A 145 -2.91 9.57 7.24
C ILE A 145 -3.68 8.35 6.73
N SER A 146 -4.01 8.36 5.44
CA SER A 146 -4.66 7.25 4.76
C SER A 146 -3.75 6.74 3.64
N TRP A 147 -3.43 5.45 3.69
CA TRP A 147 -2.71 4.73 2.64
C TRP A 147 -3.70 3.92 1.81
N THR A 148 -3.72 4.14 0.50
CA THR A 148 -4.45 3.28 -0.42
C THR A 148 -3.49 2.71 -1.45
N GLN A 149 -3.46 1.39 -1.65
CA GLN A 149 -2.54 0.78 -2.59
C GLN A 149 -3.16 -0.34 -3.40
N VAL A 150 -2.79 -0.39 -4.68
CA VAL A 150 -3.06 -1.48 -5.60
C VAL A 150 -1.73 -2.01 -6.12
N GLU A 151 -1.39 -3.23 -5.72
CA GLU A 151 -0.13 -3.88 -6.04
C GLU A 151 -0.36 -4.97 -7.08
N THR A 152 0.25 -4.82 -8.25
CA THR A 152 0.19 -5.83 -9.31
C THR A 152 1.53 -5.98 -10.02
N GLY A 153 1.79 -7.16 -10.51
CA GLY A 153 2.80 -7.40 -11.54
C GLY A 153 4.22 -7.65 -11.06
N SER A 154 4.61 -7.35 -9.83
CA SER A 154 5.96 -7.68 -9.36
C SER A 154 6.18 -9.19 -9.25
N SER A 155 7.39 -9.65 -9.56
CA SER A 155 7.79 -11.03 -9.27
C SER A 155 7.78 -11.32 -7.78
N ILE A 156 8.39 -10.40 -7.00
CA ILE A 156 8.36 -10.42 -5.54
C ILE A 156 7.99 -9.03 -5.03
N THR A 157 6.97 -8.94 -4.20
CA THR A 157 6.58 -7.71 -3.49
C THR A 157 6.84 -7.89 -1.99
N TRP A 158 7.49 -6.89 -1.38
CA TRP A 158 7.65 -6.77 0.07
C TRP A 158 7.35 -5.32 0.49
N LYS A 159 6.18 -5.10 1.09
CA LYS A 159 5.67 -3.74 1.31
C LYS A 159 4.75 -3.63 2.52
N TYR A 160 5.18 -2.84 3.50
CA TYR A 160 4.46 -2.64 4.75
C TYR A 160 4.34 -1.16 5.11
N PRO A 161 3.38 -0.42 4.55
CA PRO A 161 3.07 0.92 5.02
C PRO A 161 2.74 0.91 6.51
N SER A 162 3.11 1.96 7.22
CA SER A 162 2.78 2.08 8.64
C SER A 162 2.31 3.46 9.02
N CYS A 163 1.50 3.54 10.09
CA CYS A 163 1.13 4.79 10.75
C CYS A 163 1.58 4.75 12.21
N VAL A 164 2.32 5.77 12.60
CA VAL A 164 2.63 6.06 14.01
C VAL A 164 1.66 7.14 14.50
N LEU A 165 0.72 6.75 15.37
CA LEU A 165 -0.34 7.61 15.88
C LEU A 165 0.11 8.23 17.21
N ALA A 166 0.96 9.27 17.11
CA ALA A 166 1.58 9.95 18.24
C ALA A 166 0.78 11.17 18.71
N GLY A 167 -0.06 11.74 17.86
CA GLY A 167 -0.99 12.80 18.21
C GLY A 167 -2.30 12.26 18.78
N GLU A 168 -2.83 12.93 19.80
CA GLU A 168 -4.12 12.59 20.37
C GLU A 168 -5.23 12.65 19.31
N ASN A 169 -6.18 11.69 19.35
CA ASN A 169 -7.30 11.58 18.42
C ASN A 169 -6.88 11.45 16.94
N SER A 170 -5.65 11.03 16.66
CA SER A 170 -5.19 10.81 15.28
C SER A 170 -5.78 9.54 14.69
N LEU A 171 -5.83 9.48 13.35
CA LEU A 171 -6.40 8.40 12.57
C LEU A 171 -5.38 7.89 11.54
N GLY A 172 -5.15 6.59 11.54
CA GLY A 172 -4.39 5.88 10.51
C GLY A 172 -5.28 4.92 9.73
N GLU A 173 -5.26 4.99 8.41
CA GLU A 173 -6.05 4.11 7.55
C GLU A 173 -5.15 3.39 6.56
N PHE A 174 -5.53 2.15 6.24
CA PHE A 174 -4.85 1.34 5.24
C PHE A 174 -5.86 0.56 4.43
N PHE A 175 -5.87 0.81 3.13
CA PHE A 175 -6.68 0.13 2.14
C PHE A 175 -5.76 -0.49 1.09
N SER A 176 -5.90 -1.78 0.85
CA SER A 176 -4.97 -2.50 -0.02
C SER A 176 -5.65 -3.55 -0.88
N VAL A 177 -5.28 -3.59 -2.15
CA VAL A 177 -5.48 -4.73 -3.03
C VAL A 177 -4.10 -5.23 -3.45
N ALA A 178 -3.85 -6.53 -3.30
CA ALA A 178 -2.68 -7.20 -3.81
C ALA A 178 -3.09 -8.37 -4.71
N LEU A 179 -2.79 -8.28 -6.01
CA LEU A 179 -3.04 -9.33 -6.97
C LEU A 179 -1.74 -10.03 -7.35
N THR A 180 -1.71 -11.33 -7.17
CA THR A 180 -0.62 -12.22 -7.62
C THR A 180 -1.13 -13.27 -8.59
N ASN A 181 -0.32 -13.59 -9.60
CA ASN A 181 -0.62 -14.59 -10.61
C ASN A 181 0.65 -15.39 -10.95
N ASN A 182 0.51 -16.55 -11.61
CA ASN A 182 1.60 -17.44 -11.98
C ASN A 182 2.46 -17.81 -10.76
N LYS A 183 3.75 -17.42 -10.76
CA LYS A 183 4.72 -17.71 -9.68
C LYS A 183 5.02 -16.48 -8.81
N GLN A 184 4.22 -15.43 -8.92
CA GLN A 184 4.41 -14.21 -8.14
C GLN A 184 4.25 -14.47 -6.63
N GLN A 185 5.01 -13.71 -5.85
CA GLN A 185 4.93 -13.72 -4.40
C GLN A 185 4.75 -12.30 -3.89
N ALA A 186 3.68 -12.07 -3.16
CA ALA A 186 3.47 -10.81 -2.46
C ALA A 186 3.43 -11.06 -0.95
N ASP A 187 4.29 -10.38 -0.23
CA ASP A 187 4.26 -10.31 1.23
C ASP A 187 4.01 -8.85 1.60
N THR A 188 2.76 -8.54 1.88
CA THR A 188 2.27 -7.17 2.10
C THR A 188 1.59 -7.06 3.45
N GLY A 189 1.25 -5.84 3.83
CA GLY A 189 0.53 -5.60 5.06
C GLY A 189 0.73 -4.20 5.60
N THR A 190 0.48 -4.02 6.89
CA THR A 190 0.59 -2.71 7.52
C THR A 190 0.94 -2.80 9.00
N LYS A 191 1.42 -1.68 9.55
CA LYS A 191 1.69 -1.52 10.97
C LYS A 191 0.97 -0.28 11.49
N MET A 192 0.11 -0.44 12.49
CA MET A 192 -0.57 0.66 13.19
C MET A 192 -0.06 0.75 14.63
N LEU A 193 0.68 1.80 14.93
CA LEU A 193 1.32 2.01 16.22
C LEU A 193 0.60 3.14 16.97
N HIS A 194 -0.23 2.79 17.94
CA HIS A 194 -0.97 3.74 18.77
C HIS A 194 -0.14 4.14 19.98
N LEU A 195 0.29 5.41 20.03
CA LEU A 195 1.11 5.94 21.12
C LEU A 195 0.37 6.94 22.00
N ALA A 196 -0.64 7.65 21.43
CA ALA A 196 -1.45 8.66 22.10
C ALA A 196 -2.88 8.18 22.41
N PRO A 197 -3.60 8.82 23.34
CA PRO A 197 -4.98 8.48 23.64
C PRO A 197 -5.95 8.82 22.50
N ARG A 198 -7.10 8.14 22.48
CA ARG A 198 -8.22 8.31 21.54
C ARG A 198 -7.86 8.10 20.07
N THR A 199 -6.74 7.49 19.78
CA THR A 199 -6.31 7.19 18.42
C THR A 199 -7.14 6.07 17.80
N ARG A 200 -7.28 6.11 16.47
CA ARG A 200 -8.05 5.12 15.72
C ARG A 200 -7.26 4.60 14.55
N SER A 201 -7.50 3.34 14.18
CA SER A 201 -7.00 2.80 12.92
C SER A 201 -8.02 1.91 12.24
N ARG A 202 -7.99 1.92 10.90
CA ARG A 202 -8.80 1.06 10.04
C ARG A 202 -7.91 0.38 9.01
N ILE A 203 -8.07 -0.92 8.88
CA ILE A 203 -7.30 -1.75 7.94
C ILE A 203 -8.28 -2.55 7.11
N ILE A 204 -8.26 -2.38 5.78
CA ILE A 204 -9.00 -3.19 4.82
C ILE A 204 -7.99 -3.72 3.79
N SER A 205 -7.76 -5.02 3.81
CA SER A 205 -6.81 -5.67 2.90
C SER A 205 -7.49 -6.76 2.10
N LYS A 206 -7.39 -6.70 0.78
CA LYS A 206 -7.92 -7.68 -0.17
C LYS A 206 -6.77 -8.33 -0.92
N GLY A 207 -6.53 -9.61 -0.68
CA GLY A 207 -5.52 -10.41 -1.38
C GLY A 207 -6.16 -11.28 -2.44
N ILE A 208 -5.58 -11.35 -3.64
CA ILE A 208 -6.05 -12.21 -4.73
C ILE A 208 -4.87 -13.03 -5.21
N SER A 209 -5.01 -14.35 -5.21
CA SER A 209 -3.98 -15.26 -5.69
C SER A 209 -4.53 -16.14 -6.80
N ALA A 210 -3.84 -16.16 -7.93
CA ALA A 210 -4.17 -16.98 -9.09
C ALA A 210 -2.96 -17.83 -9.53
N GLY A 211 -3.20 -18.94 -10.22
CA GLY A 211 -2.12 -19.84 -10.66
C GLY A 211 -1.35 -20.45 -9.49
N ASP A 212 -0.02 -20.47 -9.56
CA ASP A 212 0.88 -21.00 -8.52
C ASP A 212 1.40 -19.90 -7.58
N SER A 213 0.67 -18.79 -7.47
CA SER A 213 1.12 -17.62 -6.72
C SER A 213 0.81 -17.69 -5.23
N ILE A 214 1.53 -16.87 -4.48
CA ILE A 214 1.41 -16.77 -3.02
C ILE A 214 1.16 -15.31 -2.65
N ASN A 215 0.07 -15.05 -1.92
CA ASN A 215 -0.21 -13.77 -1.33
C ASN A 215 -0.18 -13.87 0.19
N THR A 216 0.66 -13.11 0.84
CA THR A 216 0.80 -13.09 2.29
C THR A 216 0.46 -11.70 2.82
N TYR A 217 -0.44 -11.65 3.79
CA TYR A 217 -0.73 -10.44 4.55
C TYR A 217 -0.11 -10.54 5.96
N ARG A 218 0.62 -9.48 6.37
CA ARG A 218 1.11 -9.35 7.74
C ARG A 218 0.63 -8.04 8.35
N GLY A 219 -0.16 -8.13 9.40
CA GLY A 219 -0.68 -6.96 10.11
C GLY A 219 -0.09 -6.84 11.51
N LEU A 220 0.40 -5.65 11.87
CA LEU A 220 0.78 -5.31 13.24
C LEU A 220 -0.12 -4.20 13.77
N VAL A 221 -0.81 -4.46 14.86
CA VAL A 221 -1.50 -3.42 15.67
C VAL A 221 -0.87 -3.41 17.06
N LYS A 222 -0.18 -2.31 17.36
CA LYS A 222 0.46 -2.14 18.67
C LYS A 222 -0.11 -0.95 19.39
N ILE A 223 -0.62 -1.18 20.60
CA ILE A 223 -1.20 -0.15 21.47
C ILE A 223 -0.30 0.03 22.68
N GLY A 224 0.34 1.19 22.75
CA GLY A 224 1.24 1.54 23.83
C GLY A 224 0.53 1.83 25.16
N PRO A 225 1.25 1.87 26.26
CA PRO A 225 0.67 2.00 27.62
C PRO A 225 -0.09 3.32 27.84
N LYS A 226 0.25 4.37 27.13
CA LYS A 226 -0.41 5.70 27.20
C LYS A 226 -1.60 5.85 26.25
N ALA A 227 -1.80 4.91 25.33
CA ALA A 227 -2.81 4.97 24.29
C ALA A 227 -4.16 4.44 24.78
N SER A 228 -4.81 5.18 25.67
CA SER A 228 -6.15 4.83 26.19
C SER A 228 -7.27 5.25 25.23
N LYS A 229 -8.42 4.57 25.32
CA LYS A 229 -9.62 4.82 24.48
C LYS A 229 -9.32 4.71 22.99
N THR A 230 -8.42 3.81 22.62
CA THR A 230 -8.08 3.53 21.22
C THR A 230 -9.06 2.54 20.61
N TYR A 231 -9.17 2.62 19.29
CA TYR A 231 -9.98 1.70 18.51
C TYR A 231 -9.22 1.26 17.25
N ASN A 232 -9.20 -0.04 17.00
CA ASN A 232 -8.73 -0.61 15.75
C ASN A 232 -9.81 -1.50 15.15
N TYR A 233 -10.00 -1.38 13.83
CA TYR A 233 -10.73 -2.33 13.01
C TYR A 233 -9.83 -2.84 11.91
N SER A 234 -9.72 -4.16 11.77
CA SER A 234 -8.93 -4.83 10.74
C SER A 234 -9.75 -5.89 10.03
N GLN A 235 -9.82 -5.82 8.71
CA GLN A 235 -10.44 -6.83 7.86
C GLN A 235 -9.45 -7.26 6.78
N CYS A 236 -9.16 -8.56 6.71
CA CYS A 236 -8.17 -9.14 5.80
C CYS A 236 -8.79 -10.30 5.05
N ASP A 237 -9.21 -10.08 3.81
CA ASP A 237 -9.87 -11.08 3.00
C ASP A 237 -8.97 -11.55 1.87
N SER A 238 -8.99 -12.84 1.61
CA SER A 238 -8.23 -13.48 0.52
C SER A 238 -9.15 -14.24 -0.40
N LEU A 239 -8.96 -14.05 -1.72
CA LEU A 239 -9.67 -14.72 -2.78
C LEU A 239 -8.69 -15.60 -3.58
N LEU A 240 -8.97 -16.88 -3.67
CA LEU A 240 -8.15 -17.85 -4.39
C LEU A 240 -8.80 -18.23 -5.71
N ILE A 241 -8.02 -18.18 -6.79
CA ILE A 241 -8.42 -18.56 -8.15
C ILE A 241 -7.56 -19.75 -8.58
N GLY A 242 -8.22 -20.85 -8.96
CA GLY A 242 -7.53 -22.08 -9.31
C GLY A 242 -7.22 -22.98 -8.11
N LYS A 243 -6.43 -24.05 -8.35
CA LYS A 243 -6.23 -25.13 -7.35
C LYS A 243 -4.96 -24.98 -6.53
N THR A 244 -3.94 -24.34 -7.08
CA THR A 244 -2.56 -24.27 -6.55
C THR A 244 -2.23 -22.96 -5.84
N SER A 245 -3.01 -21.91 -6.09
CA SER A 245 -2.86 -20.62 -5.44
C SER A 245 -2.98 -20.69 -3.92
N SER A 246 -2.22 -19.89 -3.21
CA SER A 246 -2.24 -19.86 -1.75
C SER A 246 -2.30 -18.43 -1.18
N ALA A 247 -2.88 -18.34 0.01
CA ALA A 247 -2.92 -17.10 0.79
C ALA A 247 -2.57 -17.40 2.25
N ASN A 248 -1.80 -16.49 2.85
CA ASN A 248 -1.43 -16.56 4.26
C ASN A 248 -1.78 -15.25 4.96
N THR A 249 -2.26 -15.33 6.18
CA THR A 249 -2.57 -14.16 7.00
C THR A 249 -1.91 -14.30 8.37
N PHE A 250 -1.06 -13.32 8.72
CA PHE A 250 -0.32 -13.30 9.99
C PHE A 250 -0.64 -12.02 10.77
N PRO A 251 -1.70 -12.00 11.57
CA PRO A 251 -1.99 -10.88 12.45
C PRO A 251 -1.09 -10.93 13.69
N TYR A 252 -0.54 -9.78 14.06
CA TYR A 252 0.13 -9.57 15.33
C TYR A 252 -0.51 -8.40 16.07
N ILE A 253 -1.05 -8.68 17.25
CA ILE A 253 -1.78 -7.70 18.07
C ILE A 253 -1.14 -7.64 19.45
N GLU A 254 -0.66 -6.45 19.83
CA GLU A 254 -0.08 -6.18 21.15
C GLU A 254 -0.82 -4.99 21.79
N ALA A 255 -1.52 -5.21 22.89
CA ALA A 255 -2.21 -4.17 23.63
C ALA A 255 -1.63 -4.05 25.05
N GLN A 256 -1.02 -2.91 25.35
CA GLN A 256 -0.45 -2.59 26.66
C GLN A 256 -1.36 -1.67 27.50
N ASN A 257 -2.60 -1.42 27.04
CA ASN A 257 -3.60 -0.62 27.71
C ASN A 257 -4.95 -1.33 27.68
N SER A 258 -5.61 -1.47 28.84
CA SER A 258 -6.89 -2.19 28.96
C SER A 258 -8.10 -1.40 28.45
N TYR A 259 -7.99 -0.08 28.31
CA TYR A 259 -9.06 0.77 27.79
C TYR A 259 -8.98 0.91 26.26
N THR A 260 -9.01 -0.24 25.57
CA THR A 260 -8.91 -0.29 24.11
C THR A 260 -9.94 -1.24 23.53
N LYS A 261 -10.32 -1.01 22.28
CA LYS A 261 -11.16 -1.91 21.51
C LYS A 261 -10.44 -2.30 20.23
N ILE A 262 -10.28 -3.61 19.99
CA ILE A 262 -9.65 -4.15 18.79
C ILE A 262 -10.59 -5.17 18.18
N GLU A 263 -10.89 -4.98 16.91
CA GLU A 263 -11.67 -5.91 16.10
C GLU A 263 -10.81 -6.39 14.94
N HIS A 264 -10.76 -7.69 14.74
CA HIS A 264 -10.01 -8.31 13.66
C HIS A 264 -10.84 -9.40 13.02
N GLU A 265 -11.01 -9.30 11.70
CA GLU A 265 -11.67 -10.29 10.87
C GLU A 265 -10.70 -10.76 9.78
N ALA A 266 -10.71 -12.05 9.47
CA ALA A 266 -9.95 -12.60 8.36
C ALA A 266 -10.78 -13.68 7.68
N SER A 267 -10.83 -13.64 6.36
CA SER A 267 -11.50 -14.66 5.56
C SER A 267 -10.63 -15.12 4.40
N THR A 268 -10.77 -16.38 4.03
CA THR A 268 -10.16 -16.91 2.81
C THR A 268 -11.20 -17.74 2.08
N SER A 269 -11.47 -17.39 0.84
CA SER A 269 -12.43 -18.08 -0.01
C SER A 269 -11.81 -18.43 -1.37
N ARG A 270 -12.33 -19.47 -1.98
CA ARG A 270 -12.13 -19.75 -3.41
C ARG A 270 -13.33 -19.24 -4.19
N ILE A 271 -13.11 -18.89 -5.45
CA ILE A 271 -14.22 -18.62 -6.36
C ILE A 271 -15.08 -19.88 -6.42
N ALA A 272 -16.35 -19.73 -6.03
CA ALA A 272 -17.29 -20.83 -6.05
C ALA A 272 -17.69 -21.18 -7.48
N GLU A 273 -17.55 -22.46 -7.86
CA GLU A 273 -17.94 -22.94 -9.19
C GLU A 273 -19.41 -22.64 -9.49
N GLU A 274 -20.26 -22.65 -8.49
CA GLU A 274 -21.68 -22.32 -8.59
C GLU A 274 -21.94 -20.87 -8.99
N GLN A 275 -21.17 -19.93 -8.41
CA GLN A 275 -21.28 -18.51 -8.76
C GLN A 275 -20.78 -18.26 -10.19
N LEU A 276 -19.67 -18.87 -10.55
CA LEU A 276 -19.15 -18.80 -11.92
C LEU A 276 -20.15 -19.40 -12.90
N PHE A 277 -20.66 -20.60 -12.63
CA PHE A 277 -21.68 -21.26 -13.46
C PHE A 277 -22.94 -20.39 -13.64
N TYR A 278 -23.40 -19.71 -12.59
CA TYR A 278 -24.55 -18.80 -12.67
C TYR A 278 -24.33 -17.64 -13.64
N LEU A 279 -23.11 -17.08 -13.69
CA LEU A 279 -22.76 -16.02 -14.63
C LEU A 279 -22.65 -16.57 -16.07
N LEU A 280 -22.02 -17.72 -16.24
CA LEU A 280 -21.89 -18.39 -17.54
C LEU A 280 -23.24 -18.74 -18.16
N GLN A 281 -24.22 -19.17 -17.37
CA GLN A 281 -25.60 -19.44 -17.84
C GLN A 281 -26.32 -18.17 -18.37
N ARG A 282 -25.83 -16.99 -18.03
CA ARG A 282 -26.33 -15.71 -18.55
C ARG A 282 -25.59 -15.23 -19.78
N GLY A 283 -24.71 -16.05 -20.33
CA GLY A 283 -23.94 -15.74 -21.52
C GLY A 283 -22.73 -14.84 -21.28
N ILE A 284 -22.31 -14.68 -20.01
CA ILE A 284 -21.09 -13.94 -19.67
C ILE A 284 -19.90 -14.89 -19.84
N GLU A 285 -18.90 -14.48 -20.60
CA GLU A 285 -17.69 -15.28 -20.80
C GLU A 285 -16.90 -15.49 -19.50
N THR A 286 -16.13 -16.58 -19.41
CA THR A 286 -15.44 -16.95 -18.17
C THR A 286 -14.52 -15.85 -17.63
N GLU A 287 -13.75 -15.23 -18.50
CA GLU A 287 -12.82 -14.16 -18.10
C GLU A 287 -13.55 -12.91 -17.60
N GLU A 288 -14.64 -12.53 -18.28
CA GLU A 288 -15.50 -11.42 -17.87
C GLU A 288 -16.18 -11.71 -16.51
N ALA A 289 -16.68 -12.93 -16.31
CA ALA A 289 -17.28 -13.36 -15.07
C ALA A 289 -16.29 -13.27 -13.89
N LEU A 290 -15.06 -13.72 -14.09
CA LEU A 290 -13.99 -13.62 -13.10
C LEU A 290 -13.63 -12.17 -12.79
N SER A 291 -13.48 -11.35 -13.82
CA SER A 291 -13.22 -9.91 -13.66
C SER A 291 -14.30 -9.22 -12.84
N LEU A 292 -15.57 -9.50 -13.12
CA LEU A 292 -16.71 -8.95 -12.35
C LEU A 292 -16.67 -9.38 -10.87
N MET A 293 -16.35 -10.65 -10.59
CA MET A 293 -16.26 -11.16 -9.22
C MET A 293 -15.10 -10.50 -8.46
N VAL A 294 -13.95 -10.37 -9.10
CA VAL A 294 -12.75 -9.75 -8.51
C VAL A 294 -12.95 -8.24 -8.30
N THR A 295 -13.52 -7.54 -9.27
CA THR A 295 -13.87 -6.12 -9.13
C THR A 295 -14.84 -5.90 -7.96
N GLY A 296 -15.87 -6.75 -7.86
CA GLY A 296 -16.80 -6.73 -6.73
C GLY A 296 -16.12 -6.93 -5.38
N PHE A 297 -15.16 -7.87 -5.30
CA PHE A 297 -14.35 -8.14 -4.11
C PHE A 297 -13.48 -6.95 -3.70
N CYS A 298 -12.93 -6.21 -4.68
CA CYS A 298 -12.05 -5.07 -4.47
C CYS A 298 -12.77 -3.73 -4.26
N LYS A 299 -14.08 -3.68 -4.50
CA LYS A 299 -14.87 -2.43 -4.58
C LYS A 299 -14.68 -1.50 -3.38
N GLU A 300 -14.58 -2.04 -2.18
CA GLU A 300 -14.39 -1.24 -0.96
C GLU A 300 -13.08 -0.44 -1.00
N VAL A 301 -12.00 -1.04 -1.49
CA VAL A 301 -10.71 -0.38 -1.62
C VAL A 301 -10.72 0.60 -2.79
N PHE A 302 -11.35 0.26 -3.90
CA PHE A 302 -11.42 1.14 -5.07
C PHE A 302 -12.20 2.42 -4.80
N ASN A 303 -13.18 2.40 -3.91
CA ASN A 303 -13.93 3.58 -3.50
C ASN A 303 -13.07 4.63 -2.75
N GLU A 304 -11.90 4.24 -2.25
CA GLU A 304 -10.95 5.15 -1.59
C GLU A 304 -9.94 5.78 -2.56
N LEU A 305 -9.92 5.32 -3.81
CA LEU A 305 -9.10 5.90 -4.88
C LEU A 305 -9.85 7.02 -5.60
N PRO A 306 -9.13 8.03 -6.12
CA PRO A 306 -9.69 8.91 -7.13
C PRO A 306 -10.21 8.14 -8.34
N LEU A 307 -11.28 8.65 -8.98
CA LEU A 307 -12.01 7.93 -10.03
C LEU A 307 -11.10 7.43 -11.17
N GLU A 308 -10.14 8.25 -11.58
CA GLU A 308 -9.20 7.92 -12.66
C GLU A 308 -8.31 6.74 -12.27
N PHE A 309 -7.79 6.73 -11.03
CA PHE A 309 -6.97 5.64 -10.50
C PHE A 309 -7.79 4.38 -10.20
N ALA A 310 -9.03 4.53 -9.77
CA ALA A 310 -9.93 3.38 -9.59
C ALA A 310 -10.20 2.68 -10.92
N SER A 311 -10.43 3.45 -11.99
CA SER A 311 -10.63 2.91 -13.36
C SER A 311 -9.37 2.24 -13.90
N GLU A 312 -8.20 2.84 -13.66
CA GLU A 312 -6.91 2.22 -14.03
C GLU A 312 -6.67 0.92 -13.27
N ALA A 313 -6.91 0.91 -11.97
CA ALA A 313 -6.77 -0.27 -11.11
C ALA A 313 -7.68 -1.42 -11.58
N ASP A 314 -8.95 -1.14 -11.87
CA ASP A 314 -9.90 -2.12 -12.36
C ASP A 314 -9.45 -2.73 -13.70
N ARG A 315 -9.02 -1.88 -14.64
CA ARG A 315 -8.47 -2.34 -15.92
C ARG A 315 -7.21 -3.19 -15.76
N LEU A 316 -6.31 -2.80 -14.85
CA LEU A 316 -5.09 -3.57 -14.57
C LEU A 316 -5.40 -4.94 -13.98
N LEU A 317 -6.36 -5.04 -13.07
CA LEU A 317 -6.79 -6.32 -12.50
C LEU A 317 -7.35 -7.24 -13.58
N SER A 318 -8.22 -6.73 -14.45
CA SER A 318 -8.81 -7.49 -15.56
C SER A 318 -7.72 -8.04 -16.49
N LEU A 319 -6.77 -7.20 -16.93
CA LEU A 319 -5.65 -7.61 -17.80
C LEU A 319 -4.72 -8.65 -17.15
N LYS A 320 -4.49 -8.57 -15.83
CA LYS A 320 -3.62 -9.51 -15.12
C LYS A 320 -4.31 -10.86 -14.84
N LEU A 321 -5.63 -10.92 -14.95
CA LEU A 321 -6.41 -12.15 -14.79
C LEU A 321 -6.66 -12.88 -16.12
N GLU A 322 -6.39 -12.25 -17.26
CA GLU A 322 -6.47 -12.91 -18.58
C GLU A 322 -5.56 -14.15 -18.61
N GLY A 323 -6.11 -15.27 -19.04
CA GLY A 323 -5.39 -16.54 -19.11
C GLY A 323 -5.15 -17.26 -17.76
N CYS A 324 -5.74 -16.77 -16.66
CA CYS A 324 -5.62 -17.44 -15.34
C CYS A 324 -6.51 -18.68 -15.18
N VAL A 325 -7.43 -18.88 -16.10
CA VAL A 325 -8.39 -20.00 -16.12
C VAL A 325 -8.23 -20.75 -17.42
N GLY A 326 -7.44 -21.80 -17.39
CA GLY A 326 -7.21 -22.76 -18.46
C GLY A 326 -7.06 -24.15 -17.87
#